data_bfd5464dc75a0dffa38ff90198a67192
#
_entry.id   bfd5464dc75a0dffa38ff90198a67192
#
_cell.length_a   1.000
_cell.length_b   1.000
_cell.length_c   1.000
_cell.angle_alpha   90.00
_cell.angle_beta   90.00
_cell.angle_gamma   90.00
#
_symmetry.space_group_name_H-M   'P 1'
#
loop_
_entity.id
_entity.type
_entity.pdbx_description
1 polymer ?
#
loop_
_entity_poly.entity_id
_entity_poly.type
_entity_poly.pdbx_seq_one_letter_code
_entity_poly.pdbx_strand_id
1 'polypeptide(L)'
;MSYPPARHVDILAHRYRLEISPSLSDEELGRCHTSNQLIIIRDDIPPDATKDVILHEIIHAIHYHMELGDGSSEESFTSRTATGLRVVLVQNPILCEWLFSSDTVKKA
;
A
#
# COMPACT_ATOMS: atom_id res chain seq x y z
N MET A 1 -14.98 5.57 -7.50
CA MET A 1 -13.73 5.25 -8.21
C MET A 1 -13.01 4.12 -7.52
N SER A 2 -12.64 3.12 -8.30
CA SER A 2 -11.89 1.99 -7.78
C SER A 2 -10.38 2.19 -7.88
N TYR A 3 -9.94 3.24 -8.54
CA TYR A 3 -8.52 3.50 -8.71
C TYR A 3 -8.04 4.55 -7.75
N PRO A 4 -6.77 4.46 -7.31
CA PRO A 4 -6.23 5.48 -6.43
C PRO A 4 -6.16 6.84 -7.13
N PRO A 5 -6.28 7.92 -6.37
CA PRO A 5 -6.28 9.26 -6.96
C PRO A 5 -4.91 9.77 -7.35
N ALA A 6 -3.85 8.99 -7.08
CA ALA A 6 -2.50 9.42 -7.36
C ALA A 6 -1.73 8.29 -7.99
N ARG A 7 -0.69 8.64 -8.77
CA ARG A 7 0.17 7.66 -9.43
C ARG A 7 1.45 7.39 -8.64
N HIS A 8 1.63 8.08 -7.54
CA HIS A 8 2.80 7.91 -6.68
C HIS A 8 2.35 7.83 -5.24
N VAL A 9 3.14 7.14 -4.44
CA VAL A 9 2.98 7.15 -3.00
C VAL A 9 4.37 7.31 -2.39
N ASP A 10 4.49 8.25 -1.45
CA ASP A 10 5.74 8.46 -0.74
C ASP A 10 5.75 7.53 0.45
N ILE A 11 6.75 6.66 0.50
CA ILE A 11 6.89 5.70 1.58
C ILE A 11 8.20 6.00 2.28
N LEU A 12 8.08 6.67 3.43
CA LEU A 12 9.21 7.16 4.18
C LEU A 12 10.02 8.12 3.30
N ALA A 13 11.25 7.81 2.98
CA ALA A 13 12.08 8.68 2.16
C ALA A 13 12.08 8.29 0.68
N HIS A 14 11.19 7.40 0.27
CA HIS A 14 11.23 6.82 -1.07
C HIS A 14 9.91 7.03 -1.79
N ARG A 15 9.96 7.49 -3.04
CA ARG A 15 8.76 7.68 -3.85
C ARG A 15 8.54 6.45 -4.71
N TYR A 16 7.40 5.81 -4.53
CA TYR A 16 7.01 4.64 -5.31
C TYR A 16 6.02 5.06 -6.38
N ARG A 17 6.16 4.46 -7.57
CA ARG A 17 5.15 4.59 -8.60
C ARG A 17 4.04 3.57 -8.33
N LEU A 18 2.81 3.98 -8.60
CA LEU A 18 1.63 3.16 -8.36
C LEU A 18 0.99 2.89 -9.71
N GLU A 19 0.94 1.63 -10.12
CA GLU A 19 0.41 1.24 -11.42
C GLU A 19 -0.73 0.26 -11.28
N ILE A 20 -1.73 0.42 -12.14
CA ILE A 20 -2.83 -0.52 -12.27
C ILE A 20 -2.57 -1.30 -13.56
N SER A 21 -2.58 -2.62 -13.49
CA SER A 21 -2.14 -3.42 -14.61
C SER A 21 -2.88 -4.75 -14.66
N PRO A 22 -3.21 -5.23 -15.87
CA PRO A 22 -3.78 -6.56 -16.03
C PRO A 22 -2.73 -7.66 -16.08
N SER A 23 -1.44 -7.33 -15.96
CA SER A 23 -0.36 -8.25 -16.29
C SER A 23 0.08 -9.16 -15.15
N LEU A 24 -0.50 -9.03 -13.96
CA LEU A 24 -0.16 -9.92 -12.85
C LEU A 24 -0.82 -11.28 -13.04
N SER A 25 -0.23 -12.31 -12.46
CA SER A 25 -0.78 -13.66 -12.52
C SER A 25 -2.09 -13.72 -11.74
N ASP A 26 -2.86 -14.80 -11.98
CA ASP A 26 -4.13 -14.98 -11.30
C ASP A 26 -3.99 -15.09 -9.80
N GLU A 27 -2.81 -15.48 -9.34
CA GLU A 27 -2.58 -15.67 -7.91
C GLU A 27 -2.15 -14.41 -7.18
N GLU A 28 -1.84 -13.35 -7.92
CA GLU A 28 -1.34 -12.12 -7.33
C GLU A 28 -2.32 -10.98 -7.56
N LEU A 29 -2.78 -10.37 -6.49
CA LEU A 29 -3.62 -9.18 -6.59
C LEU A 29 -2.80 -7.90 -6.65
N GLY A 30 -1.56 -7.95 -6.15
CA GLY A 30 -0.64 -6.82 -6.19
C GLY A 30 0.78 -7.28 -5.98
N ARG A 31 1.72 -6.37 -6.23
CA ARG A 31 3.13 -6.68 -6.07
C ARG A 31 3.91 -5.41 -5.74
N CYS A 32 4.87 -5.53 -4.84
CA CYS A 32 5.75 -4.44 -4.47
C CYS A 32 7.18 -4.78 -4.91
N HIS A 33 7.73 -3.96 -5.80
CA HIS A 33 9.13 -4.08 -6.23
C HIS A 33 9.92 -3.00 -5.50
N THR A 34 10.60 -3.38 -4.44
CA THR A 34 11.32 -2.41 -3.62
C THR A 34 12.53 -1.82 -4.35
N SER A 35 13.21 -2.63 -5.16
CA SER A 35 14.40 -2.14 -5.87
C SER A 35 14.05 -1.12 -6.95
N ASN A 36 12.87 -1.24 -7.54
CA ASN A 36 12.41 -0.32 -8.58
C ASN A 36 11.46 0.74 -8.05
N GLN A 37 11.11 0.64 -6.78
CA GLN A 37 10.15 1.53 -6.13
C GLN A 37 8.85 1.60 -6.92
N LEU A 38 8.25 0.43 -7.11
CA LEU A 38 7.06 0.27 -7.92
C LEU A 38 6.07 -0.63 -7.21
N ILE A 39 4.81 -0.18 -7.13
CA ILE A 39 3.70 -0.99 -6.64
C ILE A 39 2.74 -1.19 -7.81
N ILE A 40 2.40 -2.44 -8.10
CA ILE A 40 1.48 -2.81 -9.17
C ILE A 40 0.26 -3.46 -8.55
N ILE A 41 -0.92 -3.04 -9.01
CA ILE A 41 -2.20 -3.59 -8.53
C ILE A 41 -2.97 -4.08 -9.74
N ARG A 42 -3.63 -5.23 -9.62
CA ARG A 42 -4.49 -5.74 -10.68
C ARG A 42 -5.67 -4.81 -10.92
N ASP A 43 -6.10 -4.75 -12.17
CA ASP A 43 -7.18 -3.83 -12.55
C ASP A 43 -8.56 -4.48 -12.52
N ASP A 44 -8.66 -5.78 -12.21
CA ASP A 44 -9.91 -6.53 -12.30
C ASP A 44 -10.44 -6.96 -10.94
N ILE A 45 -10.11 -6.23 -9.88
CA ILE A 45 -10.57 -6.57 -8.54
C ILE A 45 -11.53 -5.49 -8.03
N PRO A 46 -12.41 -5.83 -7.08
CA PRO A 46 -13.37 -4.87 -6.55
C PRO A 46 -12.71 -3.69 -5.84
N PRO A 47 -13.39 -2.54 -5.71
CA PRO A 47 -12.79 -1.35 -5.11
C PRO A 47 -12.28 -1.55 -3.68
N ASP A 48 -13.01 -2.27 -2.84
CA ASP A 48 -12.55 -2.50 -1.48
C ASP A 48 -11.31 -3.37 -1.45
N ALA A 49 -11.25 -4.38 -2.34
CA ALA A 49 -10.07 -5.21 -2.43
C ALA A 49 -8.87 -4.40 -2.94
N THR A 50 -9.10 -3.46 -3.86
CA THR A 50 -8.03 -2.59 -4.35
C THR A 50 -7.38 -1.82 -3.19
N LYS A 51 -8.20 -1.27 -2.30
CA LYS A 51 -7.67 -0.51 -1.17
C LYS A 51 -6.86 -1.40 -0.23
N ASP A 52 -7.38 -2.59 0.05
CA ASP A 52 -6.68 -3.54 0.91
C ASP A 52 -5.33 -3.95 0.30
N VAL A 53 -5.31 -4.20 -1.00
CA VAL A 53 -4.09 -4.64 -1.67
C VAL A 53 -3.05 -3.52 -1.65
N ILE A 54 -3.46 -2.28 -1.93
CA ILE A 54 -2.54 -1.16 -1.90
C ILE A 54 -1.92 -1.01 -0.52
N LEU A 55 -2.75 -1.08 0.52
CA LEU A 55 -2.24 -0.97 1.89
C LEU A 55 -1.28 -2.11 2.21
N HIS A 56 -1.60 -3.32 1.76
CA HIS A 56 -0.75 -4.49 1.94
C HIS A 56 0.64 -4.26 1.32
N GLU A 57 0.68 -3.74 0.08
CA GLU A 57 1.96 -3.51 -0.58
C GLU A 57 2.73 -2.36 0.06
N ILE A 58 2.04 -1.34 0.55
CA ILE A 58 2.69 -0.27 1.29
C ILE A 58 3.37 -0.82 2.54
N ILE A 59 2.71 -1.74 3.24
CA ILE A 59 3.29 -2.33 4.45
C ILE A 59 4.54 -3.14 4.10
N HIS A 60 4.52 -3.86 2.97
CA HIS A 60 5.73 -4.56 2.52
C HIS A 60 6.89 -3.57 2.32
N ALA A 61 6.62 -2.43 1.69
CA ALA A 61 7.66 -1.43 1.47
C ALA A 61 8.16 -0.86 2.79
N ILE A 62 7.27 -0.61 3.73
CA ILE A 62 7.66 -0.12 5.05
C ILE A 62 8.59 -1.12 5.72
N HIS A 63 8.23 -2.39 5.70
CA HIS A 63 9.06 -3.43 6.31
C HIS A 63 10.45 -3.48 5.68
N TYR A 64 10.50 -3.35 4.36
CA TYR A 64 11.78 -3.37 3.67
C TYR A 64 12.65 -2.18 4.07
N HIS A 65 12.09 -0.97 4.04
CA HIS A 65 12.88 0.23 4.29
C HIS A 65 13.23 0.43 5.75
N MET A 66 12.46 -0.16 6.66
CA MET A 66 12.78 -0.11 8.07
C MET A 66 13.53 -1.36 8.54
N GLU A 67 13.88 -2.25 7.59
CA GLU A 67 14.65 -3.46 7.87
C GLU A 67 13.99 -4.33 8.93
N LEU A 68 12.67 -4.50 8.83
CA LEU A 68 11.92 -5.33 9.74
C LEU A 68 11.92 -6.76 9.23
N GLY A 69 12.89 -7.52 9.66
CA GLY A 69 13.04 -8.91 9.24
C GLY A 69 12.64 -9.88 10.34
N ASP A 70 12.99 -11.14 10.10
CA ASP A 70 12.59 -12.24 10.96
C ASP A 70 13.21 -12.14 12.35
N GLY A 71 14.26 -11.37 12.53
CA GLY A 71 14.93 -11.23 13.81
C GLY A 71 14.28 -10.23 14.75
N SER A 72 13.27 -9.50 14.28
CA SER A 72 12.62 -8.50 15.12
C SER A 72 11.68 -9.16 16.12
N SER A 73 11.65 -8.63 17.36
CA SER A 73 10.66 -9.07 18.32
C SER A 73 9.28 -8.59 17.87
N GLU A 74 8.24 -9.26 18.37
CA GLU A 74 6.88 -8.88 18.03
C GLU A 74 6.60 -7.43 18.44
N GLU A 75 7.07 -7.05 19.62
CA GLU A 75 6.87 -5.68 20.10
C GLU A 75 7.54 -4.67 19.17
N SER A 76 8.79 -4.92 18.82
CA SER A 76 9.53 -4.02 17.95
C SER A 76 8.91 -3.95 16.55
N PHE A 77 8.50 -5.11 16.03
CA PHE A 77 7.88 -5.19 14.72
C PHE A 77 6.59 -4.38 14.69
N THR A 78 5.74 -4.57 15.70
CA THR A 78 4.46 -3.88 15.77
C THR A 78 4.64 -2.38 15.90
N SER A 79 5.54 -1.96 16.80
CA SER A 79 5.77 -0.55 17.03
C SER A 79 6.31 0.16 15.78
N ARG A 80 7.26 -0.46 15.10
CA ARG A 80 7.86 0.15 13.91
C ARG A 80 6.88 0.16 12.75
N THR A 81 6.09 -0.89 12.60
CA THR A 81 5.08 -0.93 11.56
C THR A 81 4.06 0.18 11.76
N ALA A 82 3.62 0.38 12.99
CA ALA A 82 2.64 1.43 13.29
C ALA A 82 3.21 2.81 13.01
N THR A 83 4.46 3.05 13.43
CA THR A 83 5.11 4.34 13.18
C THR A 83 5.29 4.58 11.69
N GLY A 84 5.80 3.58 10.97
CA GLY A 84 6.02 3.71 9.54
C GLY A 84 4.74 3.96 8.78
N LEU A 85 3.69 3.23 9.12
CA LEU A 85 2.40 3.40 8.46
C LEU A 85 1.83 4.81 8.73
N ARG A 86 1.93 5.28 9.97
CA ARG A 86 1.44 6.62 10.29
C ARG A 86 2.19 7.68 9.49
N VAL A 87 3.51 7.54 9.37
CA VAL A 87 4.31 8.49 8.59
C VAL A 87 3.86 8.48 7.13
N VAL A 88 3.68 7.30 6.54
CA VAL A 88 3.24 7.20 5.14
C VAL A 88 1.88 7.87 4.96
N LEU A 89 0.94 7.63 5.88
CA LEU A 89 -0.38 8.22 5.75
C LEU A 89 -0.34 9.74 5.87
N VAL A 90 0.51 10.25 6.74
CA VAL A 90 0.69 11.71 6.88
C VAL A 90 1.32 12.29 5.62
N GLN A 91 2.26 11.58 5.02
CA GLN A 91 2.94 12.05 3.81
C GLN A 91 2.02 12.05 2.58
N ASN A 92 0.96 11.27 2.60
CA ASN A 92 0.11 11.07 1.45
C ASN A 92 -1.36 11.34 1.81
N PRO A 93 -1.73 12.60 2.08
CA PRO A 93 -3.07 12.90 2.60
C PRO A 93 -4.19 12.55 1.61
N ILE A 94 -3.98 12.75 0.32
CA ILE A 94 -5.01 12.43 -0.66
C ILE A 94 -5.22 10.93 -0.77
N LEU A 95 -4.14 10.17 -0.77
CA LEU A 95 -4.24 8.72 -0.77
C LEU A 95 -4.88 8.22 0.52
N CYS A 96 -4.51 8.83 1.65
CA CYS A 96 -5.07 8.47 2.95
C CYS A 96 -6.58 8.68 2.96
N GLU A 97 -7.04 9.83 2.46
CA GLU A 97 -8.46 10.12 2.40
C GLU A 97 -9.19 9.08 1.54
N TRP A 98 -8.61 8.74 0.40
CA TRP A 98 -9.22 7.75 -0.49
C TRP A 98 -9.27 6.36 0.16
N LEU A 99 -8.20 5.95 0.82
CA LEU A 99 -8.13 4.64 1.47
C LEU A 99 -9.22 4.47 2.52
N PHE A 100 -9.53 5.55 3.23
CA PHE A 100 -10.50 5.49 4.32
C PHE A 100 -11.85 6.05 3.95
N SER A 101 -12.09 6.30 2.66
CA SER A 101 -13.41 6.73 2.22
C SER A 101 -14.38 5.55 2.25
N SER A 102 -15.66 5.87 2.29
CA SER A 102 -16.70 4.87 2.40
C SER A 102 -17.35 4.54 1.06
N ASP A 103 -16.70 4.85 -0.05
CA ASP A 103 -17.29 4.62 -1.37
C ASP A 103 -17.42 3.13 -1.70
N THR A 104 -16.72 2.27 -0.97
CA THR A 104 -16.86 0.82 -1.14
C THR A 104 -17.97 0.24 -0.28
N VAL A 105 -18.53 1.01 0.64
CA VAL A 105 -19.59 0.58 1.53
C VAL A 105 -20.90 1.20 1.04
N LYS A 106 -21.84 0.35 0.63
CA LYS A 106 -23.08 0.85 0.08
C LYS A 106 -23.94 1.46 1.16
N LYS A 107 -24.45 2.63 0.88
CA LYS A 107 -25.41 3.25 1.76
C LYS A 107 -26.73 2.52 1.65
N ALA A 108 -27.33 2.31 2.76
CA ALA A 108 -28.62 1.66 2.78
C ALA A 108 -29.70 2.61 2.21
#